data_b606e47a8186b78b75f11f1097dfeda1
#
_entry.id   b606e47a8186b78b75f11f1097dfeda1
#
_cell.length_a   1.000
_cell.length_b   1.000
_cell.length_c   1.000
_cell.angle_alpha   90.00
_cell.angle_beta   90.00
_cell.angle_gamma   90.00
#
_symmetry.space_group_name_H-M   'P 1'
#
loop_
_entity.id
_entity.type
_entity.pdbx_description
1 polymer ?
#
loop_
_entity_poly.entity_id
_entity_poly.type
_entity_poly.pdbx_seq_one_letter_code
_entity_poly.pdbx_strand_id
1 'polypeptide(L)'
;MASSVFNSRANNFPGLSAKASPFFGEHSSPAISLADFSGGFDGDMYSQLPSMSLPLSEYVKLITKTMTVSPPGYPNHRRLVLTDDIKRLMRRVLALMPDPETNNIFFFKLKANNVFVDLLSGKPFLHAASWTANYDVNLARMNYARVGEMFRQTIFSGAVASLPADFQQLLSLMKTNGDTASYAIQHHCSLIWRVDKKELFTRIYDFSNDILQKWNYMSYTDIMNSLHFPANWDTLIQQNPYLTMLYRGSTYYPNAGKEVLRFKRNAYIHCLQYAWDMATKQKIYDQADMGEMLETALSLVLHSFQLELDKRGLLRHIRLESLYL
;
A
#
# COMPACT_ATOMS: atom_id res chain seq x y z
N MET A 1 24.35 2.22 -33.49
CA MET A 1 25.23 2.50 -32.36
C MET A 1 25.03 3.94 -31.94
N ALA A 2 24.26 4.17 -30.90
CA ALA A 2 24.21 5.45 -30.18
C ALA A 2 23.72 5.12 -28.76
N SER A 3 24.66 5.04 -27.81
CA SER A 3 24.43 4.93 -26.38
C SER A 3 23.88 6.26 -25.87
N SER A 4 22.62 6.32 -25.45
CA SER A 4 22.11 7.45 -24.70
C SER A 4 22.38 7.20 -23.22
N VAL A 5 23.36 7.93 -22.69
CA VAL A 5 23.65 8.06 -21.27
C VAL A 5 22.49 8.82 -20.62
N PHE A 6 21.68 8.13 -19.81
CA PHE A 6 20.70 8.77 -18.95
C PHE A 6 21.46 9.43 -17.78
N ASN A 7 21.69 10.73 -17.90
CA ASN A 7 22.12 11.57 -16.78
C ASN A 7 20.93 11.76 -15.84
N SER A 8 20.98 11.10 -14.68
CA SER A 8 20.09 11.36 -13.54
C SER A 8 20.45 12.74 -12.97
N ARG A 9 19.83 13.79 -13.48
CA ARG A 9 19.78 15.06 -12.77
C ARG A 9 18.82 14.88 -11.59
N ALA A 10 19.36 14.69 -10.39
CA ALA A 10 18.65 14.97 -9.16
C ALA A 10 18.17 16.43 -9.25
N ASN A 11 16.90 16.63 -9.51
CA ASN A 11 16.26 17.93 -9.41
C ASN A 11 16.23 18.28 -7.91
N ASN A 12 17.21 19.04 -7.45
CA ASN A 12 17.14 19.73 -6.19
C ASN A 12 15.93 20.67 -6.26
N PHE A 13 14.87 20.34 -5.55
CA PHE A 13 13.74 21.23 -5.35
C PHE A 13 14.24 22.43 -4.51
N PRO A 14 14.34 23.63 -5.06
CA PRO A 14 14.74 24.79 -4.28
C PRO A 14 13.59 25.12 -3.32
N GLY A 15 13.80 24.94 -2.03
CA GLY A 15 12.87 25.39 -1.00
C GLY A 15 12.34 24.35 -0.02
N LEU A 16 12.62 23.07 -0.18
CA LEU A 16 12.36 22.07 0.88
C LEU A 16 13.60 21.96 1.80
N SER A 17 14.02 23.07 2.38
CA SER A 17 14.83 23.01 3.59
C SER A 17 13.93 22.49 4.71
N ALA A 18 14.51 21.70 5.63
CA ALA A 18 13.84 21.07 6.77
C ALA A 18 13.25 22.07 7.81
N LYS A 19 12.75 23.21 7.38
CA LYS A 19 12.00 24.16 8.20
C LYS A 19 10.52 23.85 8.00
N ALA A 20 9.91 23.40 9.07
CA ALA A 20 8.55 22.99 9.27
C ALA A 20 7.54 23.72 8.35
N SER A 21 6.84 22.95 7.53
CA SER A 21 5.57 23.40 6.97
C SER A 21 4.57 23.55 8.12
N PRO A 22 3.82 24.65 8.22
CA PRO A 22 2.89 24.90 9.32
C PRO A 22 1.69 23.94 9.39
N PHE A 23 1.62 22.96 8.47
CA PHE A 23 0.55 21.97 8.42
C PHE A 23 0.90 20.59 9.02
N PHE A 24 2.15 20.37 9.44
CA PHE A 24 2.55 19.07 9.98
C PHE A 24 3.11 19.28 11.38
N GLY A 25 2.25 19.06 12.38
CA GLY A 25 2.70 18.96 13.77
C GLY A 25 3.79 17.88 13.88
N GLU A 26 4.86 18.17 14.60
CA GLU A 26 5.91 17.22 14.96
C GLU A 26 5.32 16.11 15.83
N HIS A 27 4.75 15.09 15.20
CA HIS A 27 4.63 13.79 15.83
C HIS A 27 5.77 12.93 15.26
N SER A 28 6.90 12.94 15.96
CA SER A 28 7.95 11.95 15.77
C SER A 28 7.32 10.57 15.97
N SER A 29 7.06 9.85 14.86
CA SER A 29 6.88 8.40 14.94
C SER A 29 8.12 7.85 15.65
N PRO A 30 7.98 6.87 16.56
CA PRO A 30 9.13 6.16 17.07
C PRO A 30 9.72 5.39 15.88
N ALA A 31 10.69 6.00 15.20
CA ALA A 31 11.64 5.24 14.43
C ALA A 31 12.17 4.20 15.38
N ILE A 32 12.09 2.91 15.02
CA ILE A 32 12.83 1.86 15.73
C ILE A 32 14.28 2.32 15.60
N SER A 33 14.82 2.89 16.67
CA SER A 33 16.15 3.48 16.61
C SER A 33 17.15 2.35 16.46
N LEU A 34 18.26 2.59 15.72
CA LEU A 34 19.40 1.68 15.73
C LEU A 34 19.88 1.35 17.16
N ALA A 35 19.53 2.16 18.16
CA ALA A 35 19.81 1.91 19.57
C ALA A 35 19.11 0.67 20.12
N ASP A 36 17.95 0.27 19.55
CA ASP A 36 17.30 -1.01 19.90
C ASP A 36 18.08 -2.20 19.32
N PHE A 37 19.04 -1.96 18.41
CA PHE A 37 19.94 -2.92 17.80
C PHE A 37 21.37 -2.85 18.34
N SER A 38 21.66 -2.00 19.33
CA SER A 38 23.01 -1.75 19.87
C SER A 38 23.49 -2.81 20.87
N GLY A 39 22.83 -3.98 20.95
CA GLY A 39 23.41 -5.16 21.57
C GLY A 39 24.46 -5.80 20.66
N GLY A 40 25.75 -5.51 20.89
CA GLY A 40 26.96 -6.19 20.42
C GLY A 40 26.96 -6.70 18.97
N PHE A 41 27.78 -6.13 18.14
CA PHE A 41 28.00 -6.42 16.70
C PHE A 41 28.65 -7.81 16.41
N ASP A 42 28.35 -8.85 17.18
CA ASP A 42 28.74 -10.22 16.88
C ASP A 42 27.50 -11.13 16.74
N GLY A 43 27.09 -11.31 15.50
CA GLY A 43 26.65 -12.59 14.93
C GLY A 43 25.22 -13.05 15.17
N ASP A 44 24.49 -12.68 16.19
CA ASP A 44 23.16 -13.22 16.48
C ASP A 44 22.12 -12.13 16.77
N MET A 45 21.50 -11.65 15.70
CA MET A 45 20.28 -10.87 15.82
C MET A 45 19.19 -11.81 16.37
N TYR A 46 18.92 -11.74 17.69
CA TYR A 46 18.04 -12.61 18.48
C TYR A 46 18.55 -14.01 18.77
N SER A 47 19.52 -14.11 19.66
CA SER A 47 19.95 -15.38 20.26
C SER A 47 18.89 -16.04 21.15
N GLN A 48 17.85 -15.31 21.55
CA GLN A 48 16.74 -15.83 22.36
C GLN A 48 15.40 -15.52 21.74
N LEU A 49 14.66 -16.57 21.36
CA LEU A 49 13.26 -16.47 20.98
C LEU A 49 12.42 -16.01 22.20
N PRO A 50 11.50 -15.06 22.06
CA PRO A 50 10.48 -14.81 23.07
C PRO A 50 9.81 -16.13 23.48
N SER A 51 9.59 -16.31 24.77
CA SER A 51 9.09 -17.57 25.35
C SER A 51 7.74 -18.05 24.76
N MET A 52 7.00 -17.16 24.11
CA MET A 52 5.71 -17.44 23.47
C MET A 52 5.73 -17.03 22.00
N SER A 53 6.60 -17.62 21.20
CA SER A 53 6.67 -17.34 19.76
C SER A 53 6.41 -18.59 18.93
N LEU A 54 5.81 -18.40 17.76
CA LEU A 54 5.60 -19.45 16.77
C LEU A 54 6.29 -19.12 15.45
N PRO A 55 6.76 -20.15 14.72
CA PRO A 55 7.13 -19.95 13.32
C PRO A 55 5.96 -19.34 12.55
N LEU A 56 6.26 -18.49 11.55
CA LEU A 56 5.24 -17.85 10.72
C LEU A 56 4.24 -18.87 10.14
N SER A 57 4.71 -20.04 9.71
CA SER A 57 3.88 -21.11 9.14
C SER A 57 2.83 -21.66 10.12
N GLU A 58 3.11 -21.64 11.42
CA GLU A 58 2.15 -22.07 12.45
C GLU A 58 1.24 -20.93 12.86
N TYR A 59 1.79 -19.72 13.03
CA TYR A 59 1.00 -18.55 13.40
C TYR A 59 -0.11 -18.26 12.40
N VAL A 60 0.17 -18.34 11.08
CA VAL A 60 -0.85 -18.07 10.04
C VAL A 60 -1.99 -19.10 9.98
N LYS A 61 -1.87 -20.22 10.68
CA LYS A 61 -2.99 -21.16 10.85
C LYS A 61 -4.01 -20.69 11.89
N LEU A 62 -3.60 -19.79 12.80
CA LEU A 62 -4.43 -19.27 13.88
C LEU A 62 -5.26 -18.06 13.47
N ILE A 63 -4.96 -17.42 12.35
CA ILE A 63 -5.64 -16.20 11.90
C ILE A 63 -6.40 -16.41 10.60
N THR A 64 -7.54 -15.74 10.47
CA THR A 64 -8.30 -15.68 9.23
C THR A 64 -7.57 -14.81 8.23
N LYS A 65 -7.32 -15.31 7.03
CA LYS A 65 -6.49 -14.65 6.01
C LYS A 65 -7.31 -13.78 5.07
N THR A 66 -8.48 -14.28 4.72
CA THR A 66 -9.38 -13.62 3.75
C THR A 66 -10.81 -13.66 4.26
N MET A 67 -11.60 -12.71 3.80
CA MET A 67 -13.05 -12.69 4.00
C MET A 67 -13.74 -12.32 2.70
N THR A 68 -14.99 -12.77 2.55
CA THR A 68 -15.83 -12.38 1.42
C THR A 68 -16.64 -11.15 1.80
N VAL A 69 -16.62 -10.13 0.97
CA VAL A 69 -17.47 -8.95 1.07
C VAL A 69 -18.42 -8.90 -0.13
N SER A 70 -19.63 -8.42 0.11
CA SER A 70 -20.63 -8.16 -0.92
C SER A 70 -20.84 -6.65 -0.97
N PRO A 71 -20.21 -5.93 -1.92
CA PRO A 71 -20.33 -4.48 -1.97
C PRO A 71 -21.78 -4.08 -2.24
N PRO A 72 -22.34 -3.11 -1.51
CA PRO A 72 -23.71 -2.63 -1.74
C PRO A 72 -23.93 -2.23 -3.20
N GLY A 73 -25.11 -2.52 -3.73
CA GLY A 73 -25.44 -2.24 -5.13
C GLY A 73 -24.85 -3.21 -6.16
N TYR A 74 -24.15 -4.25 -5.73
CA TYR A 74 -23.66 -5.34 -6.55
C TYR A 74 -24.16 -6.71 -6.03
N PRO A 75 -25.46 -7.02 -6.18
CA PRO A 75 -26.11 -8.14 -5.47
C PRO A 75 -25.49 -9.51 -5.76
N ASN A 76 -24.89 -9.69 -6.94
CA ASN A 76 -24.27 -10.96 -7.35
C ASN A 76 -22.73 -10.91 -7.29
N HIS A 77 -22.15 -9.81 -6.80
CA HIS A 77 -20.70 -9.65 -6.74
C HIS A 77 -20.21 -10.01 -5.34
N ARG A 78 -19.43 -11.06 -5.28
CA ARG A 78 -18.69 -11.42 -4.06
C ARG A 78 -17.21 -11.18 -4.32
N ARG A 79 -16.61 -10.35 -3.50
CA ARG A 79 -15.20 -10.01 -3.61
C ARG A 79 -14.45 -10.59 -2.42
N LEU A 80 -13.36 -11.31 -2.70
CA LEU A 80 -12.45 -11.75 -1.67
C LEU A 80 -11.54 -10.57 -1.27
N VAL A 81 -11.41 -10.30 0.01
CA VAL A 81 -10.52 -9.28 0.55
C VAL A 81 -9.65 -9.87 1.65
N LEU A 82 -8.48 -9.29 1.85
CA LEU A 82 -7.61 -9.65 2.97
C LEU A 82 -8.20 -9.12 4.29
N THR A 83 -8.11 -9.92 5.35
CA THR A 83 -8.47 -9.47 6.70
C THR A 83 -7.46 -8.46 7.24
N ASP A 84 -7.87 -7.62 8.18
CA ASP A 84 -6.97 -6.61 8.76
C ASP A 84 -5.83 -7.24 9.58
N ASP A 85 -6.06 -8.42 10.18
CA ASP A 85 -5.02 -9.15 10.91
C ASP A 85 -3.91 -9.64 9.97
N ILE A 86 -4.27 -10.20 8.81
CA ILE A 86 -3.25 -10.64 7.85
C ILE A 86 -2.52 -9.46 7.21
N LYS A 87 -3.20 -8.34 6.96
CA LYS A 87 -2.57 -7.11 6.47
C LYS A 87 -1.57 -6.57 7.48
N ARG A 88 -1.97 -6.54 8.78
CA ARG A 88 -1.09 -6.13 9.88
C ARG A 88 0.16 -7.00 9.97
N LEU A 89 0.00 -8.31 9.90
CA LEU A 89 1.13 -9.24 9.90
C LEU A 89 2.07 -8.98 8.72
N MET A 90 1.54 -8.91 7.51
CA MET A 90 2.35 -8.69 6.30
C MET A 90 3.09 -7.35 6.33
N ARG A 91 2.45 -6.27 6.79
CA ARG A 91 3.12 -4.97 6.97
C ARG A 91 4.29 -5.05 7.94
N ARG A 92 4.08 -5.72 9.07
CA ARG A 92 5.13 -5.90 10.08
C ARG A 92 6.29 -6.76 9.56
N VAL A 93 6.01 -7.75 8.73
CA VAL A 93 7.07 -8.53 8.05
C VAL A 93 7.81 -7.66 7.04
N LEU A 94 7.10 -6.81 6.27
CA LEU A 94 7.73 -5.89 5.34
C LEU A 94 8.59 -4.83 6.03
N ALA A 95 8.20 -4.38 7.23
CA ALA A 95 8.99 -3.45 8.03
C ALA A 95 10.34 -4.03 8.51
N LEU A 96 10.54 -5.35 8.43
CA LEU A 96 11.84 -5.99 8.67
C LEU A 96 12.74 -5.97 7.43
N MET A 97 12.22 -5.56 6.28
CA MET A 97 12.95 -5.59 5.02
C MET A 97 13.77 -4.32 4.81
N PRO A 98 14.84 -4.40 4.00
CA PRO A 98 15.68 -3.24 3.73
C PRO A 98 14.88 -2.11 3.08
N ASP A 99 15.04 -0.93 3.64
CA ASP A 99 14.66 0.34 3.05
C ASP A 99 15.85 1.29 3.20
N PRO A 100 16.41 1.82 2.10
CA PRO A 100 17.62 2.63 2.15
C PRO A 100 17.55 3.84 3.09
N GLU A 101 16.34 4.33 3.40
CA GLU A 101 16.16 5.47 4.28
C GLU A 101 15.99 5.10 5.75
N THR A 102 15.45 3.91 6.04
CA THR A 102 15.08 3.53 7.41
C THR A 102 15.81 2.29 7.91
N ASN A 103 16.20 1.38 7.03
CA ASN A 103 16.81 0.10 7.40
C ASN A 103 17.74 -0.42 6.29
N ASN A 104 19.05 -0.46 6.59
CA ASN A 104 20.10 -0.91 5.67
C ASN A 104 20.52 -2.37 5.89
N ILE A 105 19.69 -3.18 6.54
CA ILE A 105 20.00 -4.59 6.80
C ILE A 105 19.52 -5.47 5.66
N PHE A 106 20.41 -6.23 5.05
CA PHE A 106 20.15 -7.11 3.92
C PHE A 106 20.40 -8.57 4.30
N PHE A 107 19.50 -9.47 3.94
CA PHE A 107 19.57 -10.88 4.31
C PHE A 107 20.08 -11.75 3.16
N PHE A 108 21.12 -12.55 3.43
CA PHE A 108 21.70 -13.45 2.43
C PHE A 108 20.78 -14.62 2.07
N LYS A 109 20.07 -15.20 3.04
CA LYS A 109 19.27 -16.43 2.86
C LYS A 109 17.98 -16.37 3.66
N LEU A 110 17.17 -15.30 3.47
CA LEU A 110 15.89 -15.19 4.15
C LEU A 110 14.94 -16.31 3.71
N LYS A 111 14.39 -17.04 4.68
CA LYS A 111 13.42 -18.13 4.50
C LYS A 111 12.25 -17.96 5.47
N ALA A 112 11.12 -18.61 5.19
CA ALA A 112 9.97 -18.62 6.09
C ALA A 112 10.31 -19.14 7.51
N ASN A 113 11.24 -20.10 7.60
CA ASN A 113 11.68 -20.66 8.87
C ASN A 113 12.51 -19.68 9.72
N ASN A 114 12.96 -18.56 9.14
CA ASN A 114 13.63 -17.51 9.90
C ASN A 114 12.64 -16.50 10.51
N VAL A 115 11.37 -16.54 10.12
CA VAL A 115 10.35 -15.59 10.60
C VAL A 115 9.51 -16.24 11.69
N PHE A 116 9.56 -15.66 12.87
CA PHE A 116 8.76 -16.03 14.03
C PHE A 116 7.83 -14.89 14.40
N VAL A 117 6.73 -15.21 15.07
CA VAL A 117 5.76 -14.21 15.52
C VAL A 117 5.54 -14.39 17.02
N ASP A 118 5.73 -13.33 17.77
CA ASP A 118 5.39 -13.30 19.19
C ASP A 118 3.87 -13.34 19.35
N LEU A 119 3.38 -14.31 20.12
CA LEU A 119 1.94 -14.54 20.31
C LEU A 119 1.25 -13.42 21.09
N LEU A 120 1.96 -12.71 21.96
CA LEU A 120 1.39 -11.66 22.79
C LEU A 120 1.20 -10.36 22.00
N SER A 121 2.20 -9.96 21.25
CA SER A 121 2.19 -8.70 20.50
C SER A 121 1.80 -8.85 19.02
N GLY A 122 1.85 -10.07 18.48
CA GLY A 122 1.71 -10.35 17.05
C GLY A 122 2.82 -9.70 16.22
N LYS A 123 3.98 -9.35 16.83
CA LYS A 123 5.13 -8.80 16.14
C LYS A 123 5.97 -9.91 15.53
N PRO A 124 6.28 -9.86 14.22
CA PRO A 124 7.25 -10.76 13.63
C PRO A 124 8.66 -10.30 13.99
N PHE A 125 9.56 -11.26 14.05
CA PHE A 125 11.00 -11.05 14.21
C PHE A 125 11.76 -12.12 13.43
N LEU A 126 13.03 -11.87 13.17
CA LEU A 126 13.89 -12.78 12.44
C LEU A 126 14.78 -13.54 13.43
N HIS A 127 14.87 -14.84 13.23
CA HIS A 127 15.75 -15.72 14.01
C HIS A 127 16.70 -16.47 13.07
N ALA A 128 17.97 -16.54 13.46
CA ALA A 128 19.03 -17.25 12.71
C ALA A 128 19.12 -16.83 11.22
N ALA A 129 18.85 -15.57 10.91
CA ALA A 129 18.99 -15.02 9.57
C ALA A 129 20.39 -14.39 9.42
N SER A 130 21.16 -14.83 8.42
CA SER A 130 22.45 -14.20 8.08
C SER A 130 22.20 -12.87 7.36
N TRP A 131 22.87 -11.81 7.78
CA TRP A 131 22.67 -10.45 7.27
C TRP A 131 23.99 -9.70 7.05
N THR A 132 23.90 -8.58 6.34
CA THR A 132 24.98 -7.60 6.17
C THR A 132 24.41 -6.18 6.20
N ALA A 133 25.19 -5.21 6.66
CA ALA A 133 24.88 -3.78 6.60
C ALA A 133 25.40 -3.14 5.30
N ASN A 134 26.12 -3.86 4.45
CA ASN A 134 26.60 -3.35 3.17
C ASN A 134 25.46 -3.32 2.16
N TYR A 135 25.21 -2.17 1.55
CA TYR A 135 24.22 -2.04 0.49
C TYR A 135 24.55 -2.93 -0.69
N ASP A 136 23.59 -3.75 -1.10
CA ASP A 136 23.64 -4.56 -2.32
C ASP A 136 22.24 -4.57 -2.97
N VAL A 137 22.14 -3.99 -4.15
CA VAL A 137 20.89 -3.89 -4.90
C VAL A 137 20.28 -5.26 -5.22
N ASN A 138 21.11 -6.27 -5.46
CA ASN A 138 20.62 -7.61 -5.74
C ASN A 138 20.08 -8.28 -4.46
N LEU A 139 20.73 -8.07 -3.32
CA LEU A 139 20.21 -8.54 -2.04
C LEU A 139 18.90 -7.84 -1.68
N ALA A 140 18.77 -6.53 -1.90
CA ALA A 140 17.52 -5.79 -1.70
C ALA A 140 16.38 -6.41 -2.52
N ARG A 141 16.59 -6.55 -3.84
CA ARG A 141 15.61 -7.19 -4.74
C ARG A 141 15.27 -8.61 -4.31
N MET A 142 16.29 -9.42 -3.99
CA MET A 142 16.09 -10.79 -3.55
C MET A 142 15.32 -10.89 -2.22
N ASN A 143 15.52 -9.96 -1.29
CA ASN A 143 14.81 -9.98 -0.01
C ASN A 143 13.32 -9.77 -0.22
N TYR A 144 12.91 -8.75 -0.98
CA TYR A 144 11.51 -8.53 -1.30
C TYR A 144 10.90 -9.69 -2.09
N ALA A 145 11.62 -10.22 -3.09
CA ALA A 145 11.15 -11.38 -3.86
C ALA A 145 10.91 -12.61 -2.97
N ARG A 146 11.79 -12.88 -2.02
CA ARG A 146 11.66 -14.00 -1.05
C ARG A 146 10.50 -13.78 -0.09
N VAL A 147 10.28 -12.55 0.38
CA VAL A 147 9.13 -12.24 1.23
C VAL A 147 7.83 -12.38 0.43
N GLY A 148 7.80 -11.93 -0.82
CA GLY A 148 6.66 -12.14 -1.72
C GLY A 148 6.35 -13.62 -1.92
N GLU A 149 7.38 -14.44 -2.12
CA GLU A 149 7.23 -15.89 -2.22
C GLU A 149 6.77 -16.52 -0.89
N MET A 150 7.28 -16.04 0.23
CA MET A 150 6.83 -16.44 1.58
C MET A 150 5.35 -16.10 1.78
N PHE A 151 4.90 -14.92 1.40
CA PHE A 151 3.49 -14.57 1.45
C PHE A 151 2.66 -15.54 0.58
N ARG A 152 3.09 -15.77 -0.64
CA ARG A 152 2.41 -16.65 -1.57
C ARG A 152 2.30 -18.08 -1.04
N GLN A 153 3.41 -18.68 -0.59
CA GLN A 153 3.46 -20.09 -0.22
C GLN A 153 3.04 -20.34 1.22
N THR A 154 3.59 -19.58 2.18
CA THR A 154 3.39 -19.86 3.60
C THR A 154 2.05 -19.32 4.08
N ILE A 155 1.66 -18.11 3.65
CA ILE A 155 0.39 -17.53 4.08
C ILE A 155 -0.78 -18.11 3.28
N PHE A 156 -0.69 -18.10 1.95
CA PHE A 156 -1.82 -18.43 1.06
C PHE A 156 -1.73 -19.79 0.41
N SER A 157 -0.74 -20.62 0.75
CA SER A 157 -0.57 -22.00 0.26
C SER A 157 -0.61 -22.11 -1.27
N GLY A 158 -0.07 -21.12 -1.97
CA GLY A 158 -0.02 -21.03 -3.43
C GLY A 158 -1.32 -20.57 -4.12
N ALA A 159 -2.43 -20.39 -3.40
CA ALA A 159 -3.74 -20.04 -3.97
C ALA A 159 -3.86 -18.56 -4.37
N VAL A 160 -2.88 -18.01 -5.11
CA VAL A 160 -2.78 -16.58 -5.42
C VAL A 160 -3.82 -16.10 -6.44
N ALA A 161 -4.24 -16.95 -7.37
CA ALA A 161 -5.17 -16.57 -8.45
C ALA A 161 -6.54 -16.09 -7.92
N SER A 162 -6.94 -16.52 -6.73
CA SER A 162 -8.18 -16.10 -6.07
C SER A 162 -8.03 -14.86 -5.18
N LEU A 163 -6.80 -14.36 -4.98
CA LEU A 163 -6.55 -13.20 -4.12
C LEU A 163 -6.92 -11.88 -4.82
N PRO A 164 -7.15 -10.80 -4.05
CA PRO A 164 -7.47 -9.48 -4.61
C PRO A 164 -6.42 -9.02 -5.63
N ALA A 165 -6.87 -8.39 -6.72
CA ALA A 165 -6.02 -7.98 -7.83
C ALA A 165 -4.91 -6.99 -7.38
N ASP A 166 -5.22 -6.06 -6.47
CA ASP A 166 -4.26 -5.13 -5.89
C ASP A 166 -3.16 -5.86 -5.10
N PHE A 167 -3.51 -6.95 -4.39
CA PHE A 167 -2.51 -7.76 -3.70
C PHE A 167 -1.66 -8.59 -4.66
N GLN A 168 -2.22 -9.09 -5.75
CA GLN A 168 -1.44 -9.75 -6.81
C GLN A 168 -0.41 -8.79 -7.42
N GLN A 169 -0.77 -7.52 -7.59
CA GLN A 169 0.16 -6.47 -8.05
C GLN A 169 1.27 -6.21 -7.03
N LEU A 170 0.97 -6.21 -5.72
CA LEU A 170 2.01 -6.14 -4.69
C LEU A 170 3.02 -7.29 -4.82
N LEU A 171 2.56 -8.53 -4.95
CA LEU A 171 3.44 -9.69 -5.12
C LEU A 171 4.29 -9.58 -6.39
N SER A 172 3.72 -9.07 -7.49
CA SER A 172 4.46 -8.80 -8.72
C SER A 172 5.53 -7.74 -8.51
N LEU A 173 5.19 -6.63 -7.87
CA LEU A 173 6.10 -5.53 -7.57
C LEU A 173 7.27 -6.00 -6.68
N MET A 174 7.00 -6.80 -5.65
CA MET A 174 8.02 -7.40 -4.79
C MET A 174 8.99 -8.30 -5.57
N LYS A 175 8.50 -9.02 -6.57
CA LYS A 175 9.31 -9.91 -7.40
C LYS A 175 10.22 -9.15 -8.36
N THR A 176 9.75 -8.04 -8.93
CA THR A 176 10.40 -7.35 -10.06
C THR A 176 11.15 -6.09 -9.66
N ASN A 177 10.67 -5.35 -8.66
CA ASN A 177 11.12 -3.99 -8.33
C ASN A 177 11.43 -3.80 -6.84
N GLY A 178 11.78 -4.85 -6.12
CA GLY A 178 12.04 -4.77 -4.67
C GLY A 178 13.17 -3.82 -4.27
N ASP A 179 14.09 -3.55 -5.18
CA ASP A 179 15.21 -2.61 -4.99
C ASP A 179 14.85 -1.14 -5.23
N THR A 180 13.86 -0.87 -6.08
CA THR A 180 13.51 0.49 -6.51
C THR A 180 12.17 0.98 -5.98
N ALA A 181 11.28 0.07 -5.59
CA ALA A 181 9.93 0.37 -5.13
C ALA A 181 9.71 -0.02 -3.65
N SER A 182 10.76 0.00 -2.83
CA SER A 182 10.70 -0.43 -1.42
C SER A 182 9.60 0.31 -0.66
N TYR A 183 9.51 1.63 -0.80
CA TYR A 183 8.51 2.45 -0.14
C TYR A 183 7.08 2.13 -0.61
N ALA A 184 6.87 2.00 -1.92
CA ALA A 184 5.56 1.61 -2.47
C ALA A 184 5.14 0.20 -2.03
N ILE A 185 6.09 -0.72 -1.87
CA ILE A 185 5.84 -2.08 -1.38
C ILE A 185 5.41 -2.04 0.09
N GLN A 186 6.15 -1.33 0.95
CA GLN A 186 5.86 -1.23 2.38
C GLN A 186 4.54 -0.51 2.66
N HIS A 187 4.19 0.48 1.83
CA HIS A 187 2.98 1.30 1.95
C HIS A 187 1.95 0.99 0.85
N HIS A 188 1.87 -0.26 0.41
CA HIS A 188 0.99 -0.64 -0.69
C HIS A 188 -0.49 -0.59 -0.28
N CYS A 189 -1.34 -0.09 -1.19
CA CYS A 189 -2.78 0.10 -0.96
C CYS A 189 -3.54 -1.19 -0.61
N SER A 190 -3.03 -2.37 -1.02
CA SER A 190 -3.63 -3.65 -0.65
C SER A 190 -3.46 -4.02 0.82
N LEU A 191 -2.49 -3.39 1.50
CA LEU A 191 -2.16 -3.66 2.91
C LEU A 191 -2.82 -2.66 3.87
N ILE A 192 -3.47 -1.62 3.38
CA ILE A 192 -4.19 -0.67 4.24
C ILE A 192 -5.53 -1.26 4.71
N TRP A 193 -6.00 -0.85 5.87
CA TRP A 193 -7.30 -1.26 6.39
C TRP A 193 -8.42 -0.70 5.51
N ARG A 194 -9.54 -1.44 5.47
CA ARG A 194 -10.69 -1.03 4.64
C ARG A 194 -11.18 0.37 4.97
N VAL A 195 -11.22 0.70 6.27
CA VAL A 195 -11.67 2.01 6.76
C VAL A 195 -10.74 3.15 6.38
N ASP A 196 -9.44 2.88 6.21
CA ASP A 196 -8.41 3.88 5.94
C ASP A 196 -8.11 4.09 4.46
N LYS A 197 -8.73 3.30 3.56
CA LYS A 197 -8.56 3.45 2.10
C LYS A 197 -8.92 4.85 1.60
N LYS A 198 -9.94 5.47 2.19
CA LYS A 198 -10.29 6.86 1.89
C LYS A 198 -9.16 7.80 2.24
N GLU A 199 -8.62 7.68 3.44
CA GLU A 199 -7.55 8.56 3.92
C GLU A 199 -6.30 8.42 3.05
N LEU A 200 -5.88 7.20 2.73
CA LEU A 200 -4.77 6.96 1.80
C LEU A 200 -5.02 7.65 0.45
N PHE A 201 -6.19 7.41 -0.14
CA PHE A 201 -6.55 8.00 -1.43
C PHE A 201 -6.56 9.54 -1.36
N THR A 202 -7.16 10.11 -0.31
CA THR A 202 -7.26 11.57 -0.13
C THR A 202 -5.89 12.21 -0.02
N ARG A 203 -4.98 11.65 0.79
CA ARG A 203 -3.60 12.17 0.91
C ARG A 203 -2.86 12.19 -0.42
N ILE A 204 -2.95 11.11 -1.17
CA ILE A 204 -2.31 11.00 -2.49
C ILE A 204 -2.94 12.01 -3.48
N TYR A 205 -4.26 12.12 -3.47
CA TYR A 205 -5.00 13.02 -4.34
C TYR A 205 -4.69 14.50 -4.04
N ASP A 206 -4.76 14.90 -2.77
CA ASP A 206 -4.52 16.28 -2.34
C ASP A 206 -3.06 16.69 -2.60
N PHE A 207 -2.08 15.80 -2.30
CA PHE A 207 -0.69 16.05 -2.68
C PHE A 207 -0.55 16.30 -4.18
N SER A 208 -1.19 15.49 -5.02
CA SER A 208 -1.07 15.62 -6.46
C SER A 208 -1.75 16.90 -7.00
N ASN A 209 -2.94 17.25 -6.51
CA ASN A 209 -3.70 18.39 -7.05
C ASN A 209 -3.34 19.72 -6.39
N ASP A 210 -3.03 19.73 -5.08
CA ASP A 210 -2.77 20.97 -4.37
C ASP A 210 -1.30 21.36 -4.36
N ILE A 211 -0.41 20.38 -4.42
CA ILE A 211 1.03 20.60 -4.35
C ILE A 211 1.66 20.36 -5.72
N LEU A 212 1.63 19.12 -6.23
CA LEU A 212 2.37 18.74 -7.43
C LEU A 212 1.88 19.49 -8.68
N GLN A 213 0.57 19.65 -8.86
CA GLN A 213 0.02 20.40 -9.99
C GLN A 213 0.54 21.84 -10.07
N LYS A 214 0.77 22.48 -8.90
CA LYS A 214 1.26 23.86 -8.81
C LYS A 214 2.79 23.97 -8.99
N TRP A 215 3.52 22.98 -8.47
CA TRP A 215 4.99 23.05 -8.41
C TRP A 215 5.68 22.34 -9.56
N ASN A 216 5.08 21.26 -10.07
CA ASN A 216 5.61 20.49 -11.19
C ASN A 216 4.49 19.99 -12.08
N TYR A 217 3.91 20.89 -12.85
CA TYR A 217 2.78 20.60 -13.74
C TYR A 217 3.09 19.51 -14.77
N MET A 218 4.34 19.40 -15.23
CA MET A 218 4.74 18.36 -16.19
C MET A 218 4.63 16.98 -15.53
N SER A 219 5.24 16.79 -14.37
CA SER A 219 5.12 15.51 -13.64
C SER A 219 3.68 15.18 -13.26
N TYR A 220 2.89 16.18 -12.89
CA TYR A 220 1.44 15.99 -12.64
C TYR A 220 0.74 15.46 -13.88
N THR A 221 0.94 16.11 -15.03
CA THR A 221 0.31 15.73 -16.30
C THR A 221 0.73 14.33 -16.74
N ASP A 222 2.02 14.02 -16.63
CA ASP A 222 2.55 12.71 -16.96
C ASP A 222 1.94 11.60 -16.09
N ILE A 223 1.79 11.85 -14.80
CA ILE A 223 1.12 10.91 -13.88
C ILE A 223 -0.33 10.70 -14.31
N MET A 224 -1.08 11.79 -14.51
CA MET A 224 -2.49 11.71 -14.89
C MET A 224 -2.70 10.96 -16.22
N ASN A 225 -1.80 11.11 -17.17
CA ASN A 225 -1.84 10.42 -18.47
C ASN A 225 -1.37 8.95 -18.39
N SER A 226 -0.54 8.60 -17.39
CA SER A 226 -0.03 7.25 -17.20
C SER A 226 -0.92 6.38 -16.31
N LEU A 227 -1.98 6.93 -15.73
CA LEU A 227 -2.88 6.18 -14.85
C LEU A 227 -3.56 5.05 -15.60
N HIS A 228 -3.46 3.86 -15.02
CA HIS A 228 -4.19 2.70 -15.51
C HIS A 228 -5.60 2.65 -14.90
N PHE A 229 -6.61 2.70 -15.75
CA PHE A 229 -8.02 2.59 -15.38
C PHE A 229 -8.83 1.93 -16.50
N PRO A 230 -10.00 1.33 -16.21
CA PRO A 230 -10.85 0.73 -17.24
C PRO A 230 -11.31 1.76 -18.26
N ALA A 231 -11.17 1.47 -19.57
CA ALA A 231 -11.59 2.40 -20.63
C ALA A 231 -13.11 2.71 -20.60
N ASN A 232 -13.91 1.78 -20.08
CA ASN A 232 -15.35 1.92 -19.90
C ASN A 232 -15.76 2.18 -18.44
N TRP A 233 -14.93 2.90 -17.71
CA TRP A 233 -15.09 3.12 -16.27
C TRP A 233 -16.44 3.77 -15.92
N ASP A 234 -16.95 4.66 -16.74
CA ASP A 234 -18.25 5.29 -16.60
C ASP A 234 -19.42 4.29 -16.64
N THR A 235 -19.35 3.32 -17.57
CA THR A 235 -20.29 2.22 -17.64
C THR A 235 -20.21 1.32 -16.40
N LEU A 236 -19.00 1.04 -15.89
CA LEU A 236 -18.82 0.27 -14.66
C LEU A 236 -19.40 0.98 -13.43
N ILE A 237 -19.25 2.30 -13.34
CA ILE A 237 -19.88 3.11 -12.30
C ILE A 237 -21.42 3.02 -12.37
N GLN A 238 -21.98 3.06 -13.58
CA GLN A 238 -23.42 3.02 -13.79
C GLN A 238 -24.06 1.65 -13.49
N GLN A 239 -23.28 0.60 -13.37
CA GLN A 239 -23.77 -0.72 -12.91
C GLN A 239 -24.13 -0.74 -11.42
N ASN A 240 -23.69 0.27 -10.64
CA ASN A 240 -24.01 0.39 -9.22
C ASN A 240 -24.94 1.57 -8.99
N PRO A 241 -26.15 1.37 -8.43
CA PRO A 241 -27.12 2.46 -8.24
C PRO A 241 -26.60 3.59 -7.35
N TYR A 242 -25.82 3.29 -6.32
CA TYR A 242 -25.28 4.29 -5.40
C TYR A 242 -24.16 5.12 -6.04
N LEU A 243 -23.27 4.48 -6.81
CA LEU A 243 -22.25 5.19 -7.57
C LEU A 243 -22.85 6.01 -8.71
N THR A 244 -23.94 5.51 -9.34
CA THR A 244 -24.69 6.24 -10.37
C THR A 244 -25.30 7.54 -9.82
N MET A 245 -25.84 7.53 -8.61
CA MET A 245 -26.38 8.75 -7.98
C MET A 245 -25.28 9.81 -7.80
N LEU A 246 -24.11 9.40 -7.35
CA LEU A 246 -22.95 10.29 -7.21
C LEU A 246 -22.42 10.77 -8.55
N TYR A 247 -22.44 9.94 -9.58
CA TYR A 247 -22.00 10.27 -10.93
C TYR A 247 -22.93 11.29 -11.60
N ARG A 248 -24.25 11.09 -11.48
CA ARG A 248 -25.27 11.99 -12.08
C ARG A 248 -25.43 13.32 -11.35
N GLY A 249 -25.15 13.36 -10.05
CA GLY A 249 -25.20 14.58 -9.24
C GLY A 249 -24.02 15.54 -9.51
N SER A 250 -23.12 15.20 -10.41
CA SER A 250 -21.89 15.92 -10.70
C SER A 250 -21.84 16.37 -12.15
N THR A 251 -20.95 17.32 -12.44
CA THR A 251 -20.59 17.70 -13.81
C THR A 251 -20.02 16.52 -14.59
N TYR A 252 -20.17 16.56 -15.93
CA TYR A 252 -19.61 15.57 -16.84
C TYR A 252 -18.15 15.21 -16.53
N TYR A 253 -17.85 13.93 -16.55
CA TYR A 253 -16.51 13.37 -16.37
C TYR A 253 -15.97 12.82 -17.71
N PRO A 254 -15.06 13.50 -18.39
CA PRO A 254 -14.38 12.96 -19.56
C PRO A 254 -13.62 11.66 -19.25
N ASN A 255 -13.38 10.86 -20.29
CA ASN A 255 -12.58 9.63 -20.15
C ASN A 255 -11.08 9.96 -20.04
N ALA A 256 -10.67 10.37 -18.86
CA ALA A 256 -9.28 10.75 -18.53
C ALA A 256 -8.95 10.37 -17.09
N GLY A 257 -7.69 10.02 -16.82
CA GLY A 257 -7.24 9.60 -15.49
C GLY A 257 -7.55 10.63 -14.40
N LYS A 258 -7.34 11.91 -14.68
CA LYS A 258 -7.70 13.01 -13.78
C LYS A 258 -9.19 12.94 -13.37
N GLU A 259 -10.07 12.64 -14.30
CA GLU A 259 -11.51 12.63 -14.05
C GLU A 259 -11.97 11.39 -13.27
N VAL A 260 -11.32 10.25 -13.50
CA VAL A 260 -11.50 9.04 -12.69
C VAL A 260 -11.13 9.31 -11.23
N LEU A 261 -10.00 9.97 -11.00
CA LEU A 261 -9.58 10.35 -9.64
C LEU A 261 -10.53 11.39 -9.02
N ARG A 262 -10.99 12.39 -9.79
CA ARG A 262 -11.97 13.38 -9.34
C ARG A 262 -13.29 12.72 -8.95
N PHE A 263 -13.76 11.76 -9.74
CA PHE A 263 -14.95 11.00 -9.39
C PHE A 263 -14.73 10.21 -8.10
N LYS A 264 -13.63 9.45 -7.99
CA LYS A 264 -13.29 8.66 -6.80
C LYS A 264 -13.24 9.54 -5.54
N ARG A 265 -12.62 10.73 -5.63
CA ARG A 265 -12.57 11.72 -4.54
C ARG A 265 -13.97 12.19 -4.16
N ASN A 266 -14.79 12.55 -5.12
CA ASN A 266 -16.15 13.03 -4.88
C ASN A 266 -17.02 11.92 -4.26
N ALA A 267 -16.87 10.68 -4.71
CA ALA A 267 -17.56 9.54 -4.12
C ALA A 267 -17.21 9.37 -2.62
N TYR A 268 -15.96 9.50 -2.25
CA TYR A 268 -15.54 9.44 -0.84
C TYR A 268 -16.07 10.63 0.00
N ILE A 269 -16.09 11.83 -0.55
CA ILE A 269 -16.56 13.03 0.16
C ILE A 269 -18.07 13.01 0.35
N HIS A 270 -18.80 12.63 -0.68
CA HIS A 270 -20.25 12.66 -0.69
C HIS A 270 -20.89 11.31 -0.33
N CYS A 271 -20.09 10.33 0.11
CA CYS A 271 -20.57 8.96 0.36
C CYS A 271 -21.78 8.91 1.31
N LEU A 272 -21.83 9.76 2.33
CA LEU A 272 -22.91 9.76 3.31
C LEU A 272 -24.19 10.47 2.83
N GLN A 273 -24.15 11.24 1.74
CA GLN A 273 -25.34 11.92 1.21
C GLN A 273 -26.45 10.96 0.79
N TYR A 274 -26.07 9.79 0.26
CA TYR A 274 -26.97 8.77 -0.26
C TYR A 274 -26.90 7.46 0.53
N ALA A 275 -26.26 7.49 1.71
CA ALA A 275 -26.04 6.31 2.52
C ALA A 275 -27.26 5.94 3.39
N TRP A 276 -28.34 6.69 3.33
CA TRP A 276 -29.52 6.46 4.15
C TRP A 276 -30.75 6.20 3.28
N ASP A 277 -31.50 5.17 3.62
CA ASP A 277 -32.85 4.96 3.11
C ASP A 277 -33.79 5.97 3.80
N MET A 278 -34.35 6.88 3.01
CA MET A 278 -35.19 7.94 3.52
C MET A 278 -36.52 7.43 4.08
N ALA A 279 -37.03 6.30 3.59
CA ALA A 279 -38.28 5.69 4.04
C ALA A 279 -38.08 4.92 5.37
N THR A 280 -37.05 4.10 5.46
CA THR A 280 -36.80 3.26 6.65
C THR A 280 -35.93 3.95 7.70
N LYS A 281 -35.28 5.08 7.37
CA LYS A 281 -34.24 5.72 8.21
C LYS A 281 -33.06 4.82 8.56
N GLN A 282 -32.82 3.79 7.76
CA GLN A 282 -31.70 2.88 7.96
C GLN A 282 -30.51 3.26 7.10
N LYS A 283 -29.34 3.06 7.64
CA LYS A 283 -28.08 3.23 6.91
C LYS A 283 -27.88 2.06 5.95
N ILE A 284 -27.72 2.35 4.66
CA ILE A 284 -27.60 1.35 3.59
C ILE A 284 -26.14 0.90 3.44
N TYR A 285 -25.19 1.83 3.57
CA TYR A 285 -23.75 1.55 3.44
C TYR A 285 -22.93 2.57 4.23
N ASP A 286 -21.68 2.24 4.51
CA ASP A 286 -20.72 3.11 5.19
C ASP A 286 -19.54 3.50 4.27
N GLN A 287 -18.54 4.14 4.88
CA GLN A 287 -17.36 4.58 4.15
C GLN A 287 -16.47 3.41 3.68
N ALA A 288 -16.40 2.32 4.45
CA ALA A 288 -15.66 1.14 4.04
C ALA A 288 -16.36 0.44 2.87
N ASP A 289 -17.70 0.39 2.89
CA ASP A 289 -18.51 -0.12 1.80
C ASP A 289 -18.37 0.72 0.53
N MET A 290 -18.30 2.05 0.66
CA MET A 290 -17.98 2.94 -0.48
C MET A 290 -16.61 2.59 -1.07
N GLY A 291 -15.63 2.33 -0.23
CA GLY A 291 -14.32 1.84 -0.69
C GLY A 291 -14.43 0.56 -1.51
N GLU A 292 -15.20 -0.43 -1.05
CA GLU A 292 -15.39 -1.70 -1.78
C GLU A 292 -16.18 -1.52 -3.09
N MET A 293 -17.19 -0.66 -3.12
CA MET A 293 -17.89 -0.31 -4.36
C MET A 293 -16.95 0.30 -5.40
N LEU A 294 -16.11 1.25 -4.98
CA LEU A 294 -15.13 1.89 -5.84
C LEU A 294 -14.03 0.94 -6.30
N GLU A 295 -13.56 0.05 -5.43
CA GLU A 295 -12.57 -0.97 -5.83
C GLU A 295 -13.16 -2.05 -6.75
N THR A 296 -14.47 -2.25 -6.71
CA THR A 296 -15.17 -3.16 -7.63
C THR A 296 -15.28 -2.54 -9.03
N ALA A 297 -15.66 -1.25 -9.10
CA ALA A 297 -15.81 -0.55 -10.38
C ALA A 297 -14.46 -0.07 -10.97
N LEU A 298 -13.55 0.36 -10.11
CA LEU A 298 -12.29 1.04 -10.47
C LEU A 298 -11.08 0.31 -9.89
N SER A 299 -11.03 -1.00 -10.08
CA SER A 299 -9.92 -1.83 -9.60
C SER A 299 -8.57 -1.31 -10.12
N LEU A 300 -7.54 -1.40 -9.30
CA LEU A 300 -6.16 -1.01 -9.59
C LEU A 300 -5.90 0.49 -9.82
N VAL A 301 -6.91 1.36 -9.82
CA VAL A 301 -6.69 2.81 -9.99
C VAL A 301 -5.81 3.37 -8.88
N LEU A 302 -6.08 2.99 -7.62
CA LEU A 302 -5.28 3.46 -6.47
C LEU A 302 -3.86 2.89 -6.52
N HIS A 303 -3.71 1.60 -6.86
CA HIS A 303 -2.40 0.98 -7.07
C HIS A 303 -1.60 1.70 -8.16
N SER A 304 -2.21 1.92 -9.33
CA SER A 304 -1.58 2.64 -10.44
C SER A 304 -1.13 4.03 -10.01
N PHE A 305 -1.96 4.74 -9.26
CA PHE A 305 -1.65 6.09 -8.79
C PHE A 305 -0.46 6.10 -7.82
N GLN A 306 -0.43 5.19 -6.85
CA GLN A 306 0.73 5.02 -5.96
C GLN A 306 2.01 4.72 -6.74
N LEU A 307 1.95 3.79 -7.69
CA LEU A 307 3.11 3.37 -8.46
C LEU A 307 3.65 4.49 -9.36
N GLU A 308 2.78 5.29 -9.98
CA GLU A 308 3.21 6.41 -10.81
C GLU A 308 3.89 7.52 -10.00
N LEU A 309 3.46 7.75 -8.76
CA LEU A 309 4.14 8.67 -7.84
C LEU A 309 5.48 8.09 -7.37
N ASP A 310 5.53 6.80 -7.05
CA ASP A 310 6.75 6.14 -6.58
C ASP A 310 7.86 6.13 -7.65
N LYS A 311 7.53 5.79 -8.91
CA LYS A 311 8.46 5.84 -10.06
C LYS A 311 9.15 7.19 -10.24
N ARG A 312 8.56 8.26 -9.73
CA ARG A 312 9.08 9.62 -9.78
C ARG A 312 9.69 10.09 -8.47
N GLY A 313 9.81 9.20 -7.48
CA GLY A 313 10.32 9.51 -6.14
C GLY A 313 9.39 10.43 -5.32
N LEU A 314 8.13 10.59 -5.74
CA LEU A 314 7.19 11.54 -5.15
C LEU A 314 6.37 10.94 -3.99
N LEU A 315 6.20 9.62 -3.95
CA LEU A 315 5.33 8.96 -2.99
C LEU A 315 5.81 9.16 -1.53
N ARG A 316 7.12 9.19 -1.30
CA ARG A 316 7.73 9.40 0.02
C ARG A 316 7.40 10.76 0.64
N HIS A 317 7.14 11.78 -0.19
CA HIS A 317 6.76 13.11 0.30
C HIS A 317 5.36 13.16 0.94
N ILE A 318 4.55 12.11 0.75
CA ILE A 318 3.17 12.04 1.28
C ILE A 318 3.15 11.55 2.74
N ARG A 319 4.22 10.95 3.24
CA ARG A 319 4.36 10.43 4.63
C ARG A 319 3.21 9.49 5.00
N LEU A 320 3.18 8.34 4.32
CA LEU A 320 2.12 7.35 4.49
C LEU A 320 2.25 6.51 5.76
N GLU A 321 3.38 6.57 6.47
CA GLU A 321 3.71 5.73 7.64
C GLU A 321 2.61 5.75 8.69
N SER A 322 2.04 6.94 8.96
CA SER A 322 0.99 7.11 9.98
C SER A 322 -0.32 6.37 9.68
N LEU A 323 -0.54 5.96 8.44
CA LEU A 323 -1.72 5.16 8.05
C LEU A 323 -1.52 3.66 8.33
N TYR A 324 -0.31 3.25 8.67
CA TYR A 324 0.07 1.85 8.79
C TYR A 324 0.48 1.48 10.23
N LEU A 325 0.37 2.42 11.15
CA LEU A 325 0.56 2.22 12.59
C LEU A 325 -0.73 1.70 13.24
#